data_794e0e89bf6483b4d2e275443f19c228
#
_entry.id   794e0e89bf6483b4d2e275443f19c228
#
_cell.length_a   1.000
_cell.length_b   1.000
_cell.length_c   1.000
_cell.angle_alpha   90.00
_cell.angle_beta   90.00
_cell.angle_gamma   90.00
#
_symmetry.space_group_name_H-M   'P 1'
#
loop_
_entity.id
_entity.type
_entity.pdbx_description
1 polymer ?
#
loop_
_entity_poly.entity_id
_entity_poly.type
_entity_poly.pdbx_seq_one_letter_code
_entity_poly.pdbx_strand_id
1 'polypeptide(L)'
;RRQRQMCIRDRAYVRRDDIGEESYSDFKAYDIGDMLGITGFVFKTKTGEISIHAETVTLLSKSLRPLPEKFHGLRDTDLRYRMRYVDLIMNPEVRTTFIKRSRIISEIRRYLDERGFLEVETPIINTVASGANARPFISHYNALDLDVFMRIATELPLKMCIVGGLEKVYEIGHQFRNEGMDATHNPE
;
A
#
# COMPACT_ATOMS: atom_id res chain seq x y z
N ARG A 1 35.42 5.79 -7.17
CA ARG A 1 34.59 5.20 -6.08
C ARG A 1 33.17 5.74 -6.23
N ARG A 2 32.25 4.98 -6.81
CA ARG A 2 30.82 5.34 -6.83
C ARG A 2 30.13 4.62 -5.67
N GLN A 3 29.75 5.38 -4.66
CA GLN A 3 28.88 4.93 -3.59
C GLN A 3 27.44 5.07 -4.11
N ARG A 4 26.79 3.95 -4.47
CA ARG A 4 25.36 3.92 -4.79
C ARG A 4 24.60 3.70 -3.49
N GLN A 5 23.82 4.68 -3.08
CA GLN A 5 22.98 4.61 -1.90
C GLN A 5 21.69 3.86 -2.28
N MET A 6 21.54 2.63 -1.79
CA MET A 6 20.29 1.88 -1.88
C MET A 6 19.54 2.07 -0.57
N CYS A 7 18.28 2.44 -0.65
CA CYS A 7 17.35 2.71 0.45
C CYS A 7 17.93 3.42 1.69
N ILE A 8 17.16 4.27 2.28
CA ILE A 8 17.51 5.32 3.25
C ILE A 8 18.29 4.83 4.50
N ARG A 9 18.51 3.51 4.69
CA ARG A 9 19.11 2.98 5.93
C ARG A 9 20.26 1.99 5.74
N ASP A 10 20.41 1.40 4.56
CA ASP A 10 21.40 0.35 4.37
C ASP A 10 22.41 0.77 3.30
N ARG A 11 23.68 0.57 3.58
CA ARG A 11 24.79 0.84 2.66
C ARG A 11 25.57 -0.43 2.41
N ALA A 12 25.86 -0.71 1.15
CA ALA A 12 26.80 -1.75 0.76
C ALA A 12 28.08 -1.11 0.23
N TYR A 13 29.20 -1.57 0.73
CA TYR A 13 30.52 -1.24 0.23
C TYR A 13 30.99 -2.37 -0.67
N VAL A 14 31.11 -2.05 -1.97
CA VAL A 14 31.45 -3.03 -3.00
C VAL A 14 32.80 -2.65 -3.61
N ARG A 15 33.78 -3.57 -3.55
CA ARG A 15 35.09 -3.43 -4.15
C ARG A 15 35.31 -4.50 -5.20
N ARG A 16 36.04 -4.16 -6.26
CA ARG A 16 36.41 -5.11 -7.31
C ARG A 16 37.26 -6.26 -6.76
N ASP A 17 38.20 -5.93 -5.86
CA ASP A 17 39.12 -6.92 -5.29
C ASP A 17 38.43 -7.97 -4.42
N ASP A 18 37.24 -7.62 -3.86
CA ASP A 18 36.50 -8.47 -2.95
C ASP A 18 35.49 -9.38 -3.69
N ILE A 19 34.82 -8.86 -4.74
CA ILE A 19 33.78 -9.58 -5.49
C ILE A 19 34.26 -10.14 -6.85
N GLY A 20 35.48 -9.84 -7.26
CA GLY A 20 36.05 -10.21 -8.55
C GLY A 20 35.70 -9.25 -9.69
N GLU A 21 36.48 -9.33 -10.78
CA GLU A 21 36.39 -8.38 -11.90
C GLU A 21 35.08 -8.51 -12.69
N GLU A 22 34.66 -9.73 -12.95
CA GLU A 22 33.42 -10.05 -13.69
C GLU A 22 32.20 -9.53 -12.92
N SER A 23 32.01 -9.96 -11.66
CA SER A 23 30.90 -9.52 -10.82
C SER A 23 30.89 -7.99 -10.60
N TYR A 24 32.06 -7.37 -10.56
CA TYR A 24 32.16 -5.91 -10.45
C TYR A 24 31.77 -5.20 -11.75
N SER A 25 32.05 -5.81 -12.91
CA SER A 25 31.58 -5.31 -14.21
C SER A 25 30.07 -5.36 -14.30
N ASP A 26 29.46 -6.48 -13.92
CA ASP A 26 28.01 -6.66 -13.87
C ASP A 26 27.36 -5.66 -12.91
N PHE A 27 27.94 -5.50 -11.71
CA PHE A 27 27.45 -4.50 -10.72
C PHE A 27 27.43 -3.08 -11.26
N LYS A 28 28.36 -2.71 -12.13
CA LYS A 28 28.36 -1.38 -12.77
C LYS A 28 27.23 -1.20 -13.78
N ALA A 29 26.73 -2.29 -14.38
CA ALA A 29 25.65 -2.29 -15.34
C ALA A 29 24.25 -2.26 -14.67
N TYR A 30 24.17 -2.42 -13.35
CA TYR A 30 22.90 -2.39 -12.62
C TYR A 30 22.30 -0.99 -12.55
N ASP A 31 21.00 -0.93 -12.65
CA ASP A 31 20.22 0.30 -12.65
C ASP A 31 19.61 0.63 -11.27
N ILE A 32 19.16 1.87 -11.13
CA ILE A 32 18.40 2.28 -9.96
C ILE A 32 17.03 1.59 -9.99
N GLY A 33 16.70 0.87 -8.91
CA GLY A 33 15.49 0.07 -8.79
C GLY A 33 15.73 -1.43 -8.95
N ASP A 34 16.92 -1.86 -9.37
CA ASP A 34 17.28 -3.26 -9.36
C ASP A 34 17.30 -3.81 -7.92
N MET A 35 16.81 -5.02 -7.75
CA MET A 35 16.86 -5.73 -6.46
C MET A 35 18.11 -6.60 -6.42
N LEU A 36 18.94 -6.38 -5.41
CA LEU A 36 20.22 -7.06 -5.24
C LEU A 36 20.24 -7.90 -3.97
N GLY A 37 20.73 -9.13 -4.07
CA GLY A 37 21.18 -9.95 -2.95
C GLY A 37 22.64 -9.65 -2.64
N ILE A 38 22.97 -9.34 -1.39
CA ILE A 38 24.33 -9.03 -0.97
C ILE A 38 24.66 -9.90 0.23
N THR A 39 25.76 -10.67 0.15
CA THR A 39 26.36 -11.35 1.30
C THR A 39 27.67 -10.66 1.68
N GLY A 40 28.02 -10.70 2.96
CA GLY A 40 29.22 -10.08 3.49
C GLY A 40 29.11 -9.83 4.97
N PHE A 41 30.03 -9.06 5.53
CA PHE A 41 30.06 -8.75 6.95
C PHE A 41 29.69 -7.29 7.23
N VAL A 42 29.04 -7.06 8.38
CA VAL A 42 28.66 -5.73 8.84
C VAL A 42 29.85 -5.02 9.45
N PHE A 43 30.06 -3.76 9.08
CA PHE A 43 31.08 -2.92 9.65
C PHE A 43 30.58 -1.48 9.85
N LYS A 44 31.30 -0.72 10.68
CA LYS A 44 31.02 0.69 10.91
C LYS A 44 32.03 1.55 10.13
N THR A 45 31.52 2.47 9.32
CA THR A 45 32.37 3.41 8.57
C THR A 45 33.07 4.40 9.50
N LYS A 46 34.08 5.11 8.99
CA LYS A 46 34.77 6.20 9.75
C LYS A 46 33.81 7.31 10.17
N THR A 47 32.71 7.50 9.45
CA THR A 47 31.64 8.47 9.74
C THR A 47 30.57 7.92 10.68
N GLY A 48 30.75 6.70 11.20
CA GLY A 48 29.85 6.10 12.16
C GLY A 48 28.65 5.34 11.58
N GLU A 49 28.57 5.20 10.26
CA GLU A 49 27.44 4.55 9.57
C GLU A 49 27.62 3.03 9.48
N ILE A 50 26.56 2.29 9.76
CA ILE A 50 26.52 0.83 9.60
C ILE A 50 26.44 0.51 8.10
N SER A 51 27.34 -0.37 7.62
CA SER A 51 27.43 -0.76 6.23
C SER A 51 27.74 -2.25 6.10
N ILE A 52 27.40 -2.86 4.97
CA ILE A 52 27.79 -4.23 4.63
C ILE A 52 29.00 -4.15 3.69
N HIS A 53 30.09 -4.80 4.04
CA HIS A 53 31.20 -5.05 3.16
C HIS A 53 30.84 -6.27 2.30
N ALA A 54 30.58 -6.07 1.02
CA ALA A 54 30.08 -7.09 0.14
C ALA A 54 31.20 -8.08 -0.28
N GLU A 55 30.95 -9.36 -0.07
CA GLU A 55 31.74 -10.48 -0.56
C GLU A 55 31.11 -11.06 -1.83
N THR A 56 29.77 -11.01 -1.94
CA THR A 56 29.04 -11.35 -3.17
C THR A 56 27.94 -10.35 -3.43
N VAL A 57 27.65 -10.11 -4.71
CA VAL A 57 26.53 -9.29 -5.18
C VAL A 57 25.83 -10.03 -6.30
N THR A 58 24.55 -10.31 -6.13
CA THR A 58 23.73 -11.05 -7.10
C THR A 58 22.51 -10.21 -7.49
N LEU A 59 22.23 -10.12 -8.78
CA LEU A 59 20.99 -9.51 -9.28
C LEU A 59 19.83 -10.48 -9.05
N LEU A 60 18.89 -10.11 -8.19
CA LEU A 60 17.69 -10.89 -7.89
C LEU A 60 16.53 -10.57 -8.83
N SER A 61 16.38 -9.29 -9.17
CA SER A 61 15.36 -8.83 -10.11
C SER A 61 15.78 -7.53 -10.79
N LYS A 62 15.61 -7.47 -12.09
CA LYS A 62 15.92 -6.32 -12.92
C LYS A 62 14.74 -5.33 -12.94
N SER A 63 15.02 -4.07 -12.71
CA SER A 63 14.05 -2.99 -12.94
C SER A 63 13.98 -2.69 -14.43
N LEU A 64 12.89 -3.09 -15.09
CA LEU A 64 12.69 -2.85 -16.53
C LEU A 64 12.24 -1.42 -16.83
N ARG A 65 11.82 -0.67 -15.83
CA ARG A 65 11.45 0.75 -15.95
C ARG A 65 12.25 1.56 -14.94
N PRO A 66 12.96 2.61 -15.38
CA PRO A 66 13.70 3.47 -14.47
C PRO A 66 12.75 4.15 -13.49
N LEU A 67 13.19 4.28 -12.24
CA LEU A 67 12.49 5.12 -11.27
C LEU A 67 12.65 6.60 -11.66
N PRO A 68 11.67 7.47 -11.34
CA PRO A 68 11.80 8.90 -11.50
C PRO A 68 13.06 9.44 -10.83
N GLU A 69 13.61 10.55 -11.34
CA GLU A 69 14.82 11.16 -10.78
C GLU A 69 14.65 11.49 -9.29
N LYS A 70 15.64 11.11 -8.50
CA LYS A 70 15.62 11.24 -7.03
C LYS A 70 15.43 12.68 -6.54
N PHE A 71 16.00 13.66 -7.24
CA PHE A 71 15.96 15.07 -6.83
C PHE A 71 14.61 15.74 -7.06
N HIS A 72 13.86 15.32 -8.06
CA HIS A 72 12.55 15.89 -8.38
C HIS A 72 11.41 15.04 -7.82
N GLY A 73 11.66 13.75 -7.49
CA GLY A 73 10.64 12.82 -7.02
C GLY A 73 9.50 12.65 -8.02
N LEU A 74 8.44 12.01 -7.58
CA LEU A 74 7.18 11.94 -8.30
C LEU A 74 6.30 13.10 -7.81
N ARG A 75 6.28 14.23 -8.54
CA ARG A 75 5.56 15.45 -8.15
C ARG A 75 4.15 15.53 -8.71
N ASP A 76 3.95 14.96 -9.89
CA ASP A 76 2.65 14.94 -10.54
C ASP A 76 1.63 14.21 -9.67
N THR A 77 0.59 14.92 -9.24
CA THR A 77 -0.42 14.41 -8.30
C THR A 77 -1.20 13.24 -8.88
N ASP A 78 -1.56 13.31 -10.16
CA ASP A 78 -2.33 12.26 -10.83
C ASP A 78 -1.49 10.97 -10.93
N LEU A 79 -0.23 11.08 -11.35
CA LEU A 79 0.69 9.94 -11.36
C LEU A 79 0.93 9.36 -9.96
N ARG A 80 1.01 10.19 -8.91
CA ARG A 80 1.15 9.73 -7.53
C ARG A 80 -0.04 8.90 -7.07
N TYR A 81 -1.25 9.25 -7.48
CA TYR A 81 -2.45 8.47 -7.17
C TYR A 81 -2.53 7.19 -7.99
N ARG A 82 -2.24 7.25 -9.30
CA ARG A 82 -2.30 6.09 -10.20
C ARG A 82 -1.18 5.08 -9.95
N MET A 83 0.01 5.57 -9.59
CA MET A 83 1.20 4.75 -9.36
C MET A 83 1.64 4.84 -7.89
N ARG A 84 0.74 4.53 -6.97
CA ARG A 84 0.97 4.65 -5.53
C ARG A 84 2.22 3.90 -5.05
N TYR A 85 2.52 2.75 -5.63
CA TYR A 85 3.71 1.96 -5.32
C TYR A 85 5.01 2.73 -5.65
N VAL A 86 5.04 3.50 -6.76
CA VAL A 86 6.17 4.36 -7.10
C VAL A 86 6.25 5.55 -6.14
N ASP A 87 5.12 6.16 -5.82
CA ASP A 87 5.03 7.26 -4.85
C ASP A 87 5.58 6.84 -3.47
N LEU A 88 5.27 5.64 -3.00
CA LEU A 88 5.81 5.08 -1.75
C LEU A 88 7.33 4.86 -1.76
N ILE A 89 7.91 4.62 -2.94
CA ILE A 89 9.37 4.49 -3.13
C ILE A 89 10.02 5.87 -3.13
N MET A 90 9.45 6.81 -3.87
CA MET A 90 10.05 8.11 -4.14
C MET A 90 9.83 9.13 -3.02
N ASN A 91 8.69 9.05 -2.32
CA ASN A 91 8.25 9.98 -1.28
C ASN A 91 8.06 9.26 0.05
N PRO A 92 9.13 9.09 0.87
CA PRO A 92 9.07 8.30 2.12
C PRO A 92 8.05 8.79 3.14
N GLU A 93 7.71 10.09 3.15
CA GLU A 93 6.70 10.69 4.02
C GLU A 93 5.30 10.14 3.74
N VAL A 94 5.01 9.74 2.51
CA VAL A 94 3.73 9.11 2.12
C VAL A 94 3.52 7.80 2.88
N ARG A 95 4.59 7.01 3.07
CA ARG A 95 4.53 5.77 3.88
C ARG A 95 4.07 6.06 5.31
N THR A 96 4.56 7.15 5.89
CA THR A 96 4.16 7.58 7.25
C THR A 96 2.67 7.89 7.31
N THR A 97 2.11 8.52 6.28
CA THR A 97 0.67 8.81 6.18
C THR A 97 -0.16 7.52 6.20
N PHE A 98 0.23 6.50 5.41
CA PHE A 98 -0.48 5.21 5.40
C PHE A 98 -0.35 4.44 6.72
N ILE A 99 0.81 4.48 7.38
CA ILE A 99 0.99 3.90 8.71
C ILE A 99 0.09 4.60 9.73
N LYS A 100 0.01 5.94 9.70
CA LYS A 100 -0.89 6.70 10.59
C LYS A 100 -2.36 6.33 10.33
N ARG A 101 -2.77 6.25 9.06
CA ARG A 101 -4.13 5.83 8.68
C ARG A 101 -4.49 4.47 9.28
N SER A 102 -3.62 3.48 9.13
CA SER A 102 -3.85 2.14 9.69
C SER A 102 -3.97 2.17 11.22
N ARG A 103 -3.13 2.95 11.89
CA ARG A 103 -3.18 3.10 13.36
C ARG A 103 -4.48 3.77 13.81
N ILE A 104 -4.95 4.81 13.10
CA ILE A 104 -6.23 5.49 13.40
C ILE A 104 -7.38 4.49 13.33
N ILE A 105 -7.46 3.68 12.27
CA ILE A 105 -8.50 2.66 12.13
C ILE A 105 -8.43 1.63 13.27
N SER A 106 -7.23 1.18 13.63
CA SER A 106 -7.03 0.25 14.76
C SER A 106 -7.48 0.85 16.09
N GLU A 107 -7.22 2.13 16.33
CA GLU A 107 -7.67 2.82 17.53
C GLU A 107 -9.19 3.01 17.58
N ILE A 108 -9.83 3.28 16.44
CA ILE A 108 -11.30 3.33 16.36
C ILE A 108 -11.91 1.98 16.74
N ARG A 109 -11.37 0.87 16.19
CA ARG A 109 -11.81 -0.48 16.53
C ARG A 109 -11.66 -0.74 18.02
N ARG A 110 -10.46 -0.53 18.57
CA ARG A 110 -10.19 -0.73 20.00
C ARG A 110 -11.17 0.07 20.87
N TYR A 111 -11.42 1.34 20.52
CA TYR A 111 -12.34 2.21 21.26
C TYR A 111 -13.77 1.66 21.29
N LEU A 112 -14.25 1.11 20.18
CA LEU A 112 -15.59 0.53 20.07
C LEU A 112 -15.68 -0.83 20.79
N ASP A 113 -14.68 -1.70 20.60
CA ASP A 113 -14.57 -3.02 21.26
C ASP A 113 -14.58 -2.90 22.78
N GLU A 114 -13.79 -1.96 23.36
CA GLU A 114 -13.76 -1.68 24.79
C GLU A 114 -15.11 -1.22 25.36
N ARG A 115 -16.04 -0.74 24.49
CA ARG A 115 -17.40 -0.32 24.85
C ARG A 115 -18.45 -1.38 24.58
N GLY A 116 -18.02 -2.57 24.20
CA GLY A 116 -18.85 -3.72 23.95
C GLY A 116 -19.60 -3.66 22.61
N PHE A 117 -19.09 -2.87 21.64
CA PHE A 117 -19.57 -2.98 20.26
C PHE A 117 -18.93 -4.19 19.59
N LEU A 118 -19.68 -4.87 18.74
CA LEU A 118 -19.25 -5.97 17.90
C LEU A 118 -19.01 -5.48 16.47
N GLU A 119 -17.82 -5.70 15.92
CA GLU A 119 -17.56 -5.47 14.51
C GLU A 119 -18.24 -6.57 13.69
N VAL A 120 -19.01 -6.18 12.69
CA VAL A 120 -19.69 -7.10 11.76
C VAL A 120 -19.33 -6.75 10.34
N GLU A 121 -19.42 -7.74 9.44
CA GLU A 121 -19.32 -7.55 7.99
C GLU A 121 -20.68 -7.89 7.36
N THR A 122 -21.30 -6.91 6.75
CA THR A 122 -22.57 -7.10 6.05
C THR A 122 -22.36 -7.26 4.55
N PRO A 123 -23.28 -7.86 3.81
CA PRO A 123 -23.12 -8.12 2.39
C PRO A 123 -22.86 -6.85 1.57
N ILE A 124 -21.86 -6.91 0.68
CA ILE A 124 -21.57 -5.83 -0.27
C ILE A 124 -22.58 -5.86 -1.42
N ILE A 125 -23.00 -7.05 -1.84
CA ILE A 125 -23.95 -7.24 -2.94
C ILE A 125 -25.35 -7.43 -2.36
N ASN A 126 -26.29 -6.62 -2.81
CA ASN A 126 -27.67 -6.61 -2.35
C ASN A 126 -28.64 -6.73 -3.52
N THR A 127 -29.82 -7.27 -3.28
CA THR A 127 -30.92 -7.33 -4.26
C THR A 127 -31.73 -6.03 -4.33
N VAL A 128 -31.55 -5.15 -3.36
CA VAL A 128 -32.23 -3.84 -3.28
C VAL A 128 -31.22 -2.77 -2.88
N ALA A 129 -31.16 -1.69 -3.63
CA ALA A 129 -30.41 -0.50 -3.24
C ALA A 129 -31.19 0.25 -2.15
N SER A 130 -30.59 0.40 -0.96
CA SER A 130 -31.27 0.99 0.19
C SER A 130 -30.31 1.59 1.20
N GLY A 131 -30.86 2.33 2.18
CA GLY A 131 -30.10 2.92 3.29
C GLY A 131 -29.53 4.31 3.02
N ALA A 132 -29.60 4.81 1.78
CA ALA A 132 -29.21 6.18 1.42
C ALA A 132 -29.90 6.58 0.11
N ASN A 133 -29.88 7.89 -0.19
CA ASN A 133 -30.32 8.40 -1.50
C ASN A 133 -29.08 8.62 -2.37
N ALA A 134 -28.61 7.54 -3.02
CA ALA A 134 -27.44 7.55 -3.89
C ALA A 134 -27.67 6.61 -5.08
N ARG A 135 -26.95 6.84 -6.18
CA ARG A 135 -27.00 5.96 -7.35
C ARG A 135 -26.10 4.74 -7.12
N PRO A 136 -26.63 3.49 -7.18
CA PRO A 136 -25.83 2.29 -7.00
C PRO A 136 -25.03 1.93 -8.25
N PHE A 137 -23.96 1.14 -8.08
CA PHE A 137 -23.40 0.33 -9.14
C PHE A 137 -24.28 -0.91 -9.31
N ILE A 138 -24.64 -1.25 -10.54
CA ILE A 138 -25.48 -2.38 -10.88
C ILE A 138 -24.60 -3.47 -11.52
N SER A 139 -24.81 -4.71 -11.12
CA SER A 139 -24.18 -5.90 -11.70
C SER A 139 -25.23 -6.98 -11.90
N HIS A 140 -24.87 -8.06 -12.60
CA HIS A 140 -25.74 -9.19 -12.85
C HIS A 140 -25.20 -10.45 -12.18
N TYR A 141 -26.03 -11.14 -11.41
CA TYR A 141 -25.68 -12.41 -10.79
C TYR A 141 -26.11 -13.57 -11.69
N ASN A 142 -25.19 -14.08 -12.50
CA ASN A 142 -25.43 -15.05 -13.54
C ASN A 142 -26.14 -16.33 -13.06
N ALA A 143 -25.78 -16.83 -11.87
CA ALA A 143 -26.37 -18.09 -11.36
C ALA A 143 -27.86 -17.98 -10.99
N LEU A 144 -28.34 -16.78 -10.71
CA LEU A 144 -29.75 -16.54 -10.34
C LEU A 144 -30.50 -15.72 -11.40
N ASP A 145 -29.82 -15.34 -12.48
CA ASP A 145 -30.37 -14.46 -13.53
C ASP A 145 -31.04 -13.22 -12.94
N LEU A 146 -30.31 -12.53 -12.04
CA LEU A 146 -30.85 -11.45 -11.23
C LEU A 146 -29.91 -10.23 -11.22
N ASP A 147 -30.47 -9.05 -11.39
CA ASP A 147 -29.71 -7.82 -11.18
C ASP A 147 -29.49 -7.58 -9.70
N VAL A 148 -28.24 -7.22 -9.37
CA VAL A 148 -27.78 -6.95 -8.01
C VAL A 148 -27.10 -5.58 -7.94
N PHE A 149 -27.07 -5.02 -6.75
CA PHE A 149 -26.56 -3.68 -6.49
C PHE A 149 -25.41 -3.74 -5.49
N MET A 150 -24.34 -3.00 -5.74
CA MET A 150 -23.34 -2.76 -4.71
C MET A 150 -23.93 -1.83 -3.66
N ARG A 151 -23.68 -2.11 -2.38
CA ARG A 151 -24.24 -1.36 -1.26
C ARG A 151 -23.86 0.11 -1.31
N ILE A 152 -24.83 0.97 -1.09
CA ILE A 152 -24.67 2.42 -0.96
C ILE A 152 -24.59 2.88 0.50
N ALA A 153 -25.02 2.03 1.42
CA ALA A 153 -24.99 2.22 2.88
C ALA A 153 -25.13 0.87 3.60
N THR A 154 -24.68 0.80 4.85
CA THR A 154 -24.79 -0.36 5.75
C THR A 154 -25.95 -0.23 6.75
N GLU A 155 -26.78 0.82 6.64
CA GLU A 155 -27.82 1.15 7.61
C GLU A 155 -28.80 0.01 7.87
N LEU A 156 -29.43 -0.52 6.83
CA LEU A 156 -30.43 -1.59 6.99
C LEU A 156 -29.83 -2.91 7.50
N PRO A 157 -28.74 -3.42 6.98
CA PRO A 157 -28.09 -4.60 7.53
C PRO A 157 -27.72 -4.47 9.01
N LEU A 158 -27.19 -3.32 9.43
CA LEU A 158 -26.88 -3.08 10.85
C LEU A 158 -28.12 -3.02 11.71
N LYS A 159 -29.21 -2.41 11.24
CA LYS A 159 -30.51 -2.46 11.92
C LYS A 159 -31.05 -3.89 12.04
N MET A 160 -30.87 -4.72 11.03
CA MET A 160 -31.24 -6.15 11.09
C MET A 160 -30.43 -6.90 12.15
N CYS A 161 -29.15 -6.61 12.30
CA CYS A 161 -28.33 -7.16 13.37
C CYS A 161 -28.87 -6.77 14.76
N ILE A 162 -29.28 -5.51 14.94
CA ILE A 162 -29.89 -5.03 16.19
C ILE A 162 -31.22 -5.74 16.47
N VAL A 163 -32.08 -5.91 15.47
CA VAL A 163 -33.34 -6.66 15.60
C VAL A 163 -33.04 -8.13 15.94
N GLY A 164 -31.95 -8.70 15.44
CA GLY A 164 -31.50 -10.05 15.75
C GLY A 164 -30.89 -10.21 17.16
N GLY A 165 -30.82 -9.13 17.95
CA GLY A 165 -30.33 -9.15 19.34
C GLY A 165 -28.90 -8.68 19.54
N LEU A 166 -28.18 -8.21 18.51
CA LEU A 166 -26.88 -7.60 18.64
C LEU A 166 -27.06 -6.09 18.93
N GLU A 167 -27.19 -5.73 20.20
CA GLU A 167 -27.57 -4.36 20.60
C GLU A 167 -26.54 -3.29 20.23
N LYS A 168 -25.26 -3.66 20.11
CA LYS A 168 -24.15 -2.75 19.78
C LYS A 168 -23.33 -3.33 18.64
N VAL A 169 -23.50 -2.80 17.46
CA VAL A 169 -22.77 -3.23 16.26
C VAL A 169 -22.16 -2.05 15.54
N TYR A 170 -21.05 -2.30 14.87
CA TYR A 170 -20.46 -1.37 13.92
C TYR A 170 -19.84 -2.09 12.74
N GLU A 171 -19.62 -1.35 11.67
CA GLU A 171 -18.91 -1.83 10.49
C GLU A 171 -18.00 -0.73 9.95
N ILE A 172 -16.76 -1.08 9.67
CA ILE A 172 -15.80 -0.23 8.95
C ILE A 172 -15.59 -0.88 7.59
N GLY A 173 -16.34 -0.41 6.59
CA GLY A 173 -16.35 -0.98 5.25
C GLY A 173 -16.58 0.05 4.16
N HIS A 174 -16.39 -0.37 2.92
CA HIS A 174 -16.58 0.47 1.73
C HIS A 174 -18.06 0.62 1.39
N GLN A 175 -18.44 1.83 0.96
CA GLN A 175 -19.74 2.15 0.39
C GLN A 175 -19.51 2.58 -1.06
N PHE A 176 -20.41 2.20 -1.96
CA PHE A 176 -20.24 2.41 -3.39
C PHE A 176 -21.33 3.35 -3.92
N ARG A 177 -20.95 4.48 -4.41
CA ARG A 177 -21.86 5.48 -4.97
C ARG A 177 -21.44 5.80 -6.39
N ASN A 178 -22.24 5.42 -7.40
CA ASN A 178 -22.01 5.66 -8.83
C ASN A 178 -22.43 7.09 -9.22
N GLU A 179 -21.72 8.06 -8.66
CA GLU A 179 -21.95 9.49 -8.80
C GLU A 179 -20.70 10.19 -9.34
N GLY A 180 -20.69 11.52 -9.34
CA GLY A 180 -19.52 12.28 -9.77
C GLY A 180 -18.31 12.08 -8.87
N MET A 181 -17.13 12.34 -9.42
CA MET A 181 -15.86 12.30 -8.70
C MET A 181 -15.25 13.71 -8.65
N ASP A 182 -14.82 14.13 -7.48
CA ASP A 182 -14.12 15.39 -7.25
C ASP A 182 -13.02 15.24 -6.19
N ALA A 183 -12.50 16.36 -5.67
CA ALA A 183 -11.42 16.33 -4.67
C ALA A 183 -11.83 15.71 -3.32
N THR A 184 -13.13 15.60 -3.02
CA THR A 184 -13.68 15.14 -1.74
C THR A 184 -14.62 13.93 -1.88
N HIS A 185 -14.99 13.56 -3.10
CA HIS A 185 -15.90 12.47 -3.39
C HIS A 185 -15.26 11.46 -4.32
N ASN A 186 -15.31 10.21 -3.92
CA ASN A 186 -14.91 9.03 -4.68
C ASN A 186 -16.11 8.08 -4.81
N PRO A 187 -16.15 7.24 -5.85
CA PRO A 187 -17.19 6.23 -6.01
C PRO A 187 -17.12 5.10 -4.95
N GLU A 188 -15.97 4.99 -4.26
CA GLU A 188 -15.67 3.98 -3.24
C GLU A 188 -15.08 4.61 -1.97
#